data_f2574d41770a46ca9b2c20add2dcc655
#
_entry.id   f2574d41770a46ca9b2c20add2dcc655
#
_cell.length_a   1.000
_cell.length_b   1.000
_cell.length_c   1.000
_cell.angle_alpha   90.00
_cell.angle_beta   90.00
_cell.angle_gamma   90.00
#
_symmetry.space_group_name_H-M   'P 1'
#
loop_
_entity.id
_entity.type
_entity.pdbx_description
1 polymer ?
#
loop_
_entity_poly.entity_id
_entity_poly.type
_entity_poly.pdbx_seq_one_letter_code
_entity_poly.pdbx_strand_id
1 'polypeptide(L)'
;VLREVGMAADNTDADGVVASLLSVGIDARGRTAVVQGTGGAARGAAVGLHLAGAEVFLRGRDAETTREFAEMLEIGALEPGAMPDGVEILVNATPLGSWPDDPTPFTDDEIARAEAVVDMVYADHETGLVAAAKAAGVPVVDGVDVLAHQGFAQFAAFTTQLPPKQAMWAAVGRSRSRESRVESRK
;
A
#
# COMPACT_ATOMS: atom_id res chain seq x y z
N VAL A 1 16.54 16.23 -1.55
CA VAL A 1 17.13 17.06 -0.49
C VAL A 1 18.59 17.32 -0.84
N LEU A 2 19.00 18.59 -0.92
CA LEU A 2 20.39 18.97 -1.16
C LEU A 2 21.18 18.81 0.15
N ARG A 3 22.24 18.03 0.13
CA ARG A 3 23.20 17.89 1.23
C ARG A 3 24.57 18.39 0.78
N GLU A 4 25.47 18.70 1.71
CA GLU A 4 26.84 19.16 1.41
C GLU A 4 27.64 18.22 0.49
N VAL A 5 27.23 16.98 0.30
CA VAL A 5 27.90 15.93 -0.50
C VAL A 5 27.13 15.47 -1.74
N GLY A 6 26.03 16.14 -2.15
CA GLY A 6 25.26 15.79 -3.33
C GLY A 6 23.74 15.78 -3.13
N MET A 7 23.01 15.24 -4.11
CA MET A 7 21.57 15.02 -4.04
C MET A 7 21.27 13.65 -3.40
N ALA A 8 20.32 13.61 -2.47
CA ALA A 8 19.70 12.37 -1.99
C ALA A 8 18.29 12.25 -2.59
N ALA A 9 17.94 11.05 -3.04
CA ALA A 9 16.58 10.69 -3.44
C ALA A 9 15.99 9.72 -2.41
N ASP A 10 14.71 9.81 -2.17
CA ASP A 10 13.95 8.92 -1.29
C ASP A 10 12.60 8.61 -1.93
N ASN A 11 12.04 7.43 -1.63
CA ASN A 11 10.74 7.02 -2.11
C ASN A 11 9.77 6.85 -0.93
N THR A 12 8.86 7.80 -0.79
CA THR A 12 7.88 7.83 0.30
C THR A 12 6.64 6.97 0.06
N ASP A 13 6.51 6.30 -1.08
CA ASP A 13 5.44 5.32 -1.34
C ASP A 13 5.55 4.15 -0.34
N ALA A 14 6.80 3.74 -0.04
CA ALA A 14 7.11 2.73 0.96
C ALA A 14 6.54 3.10 2.34
N ASP A 15 6.85 4.31 2.81
CA ASP A 15 6.34 4.84 4.09
C ASP A 15 4.81 4.96 4.08
N GLY A 16 4.25 5.41 2.95
CA GLY A 16 2.82 5.59 2.76
C GLY A 16 2.04 4.30 2.98
N VAL A 17 2.46 3.20 2.36
CA VAL A 17 1.80 1.89 2.48
C VAL A 17 1.91 1.34 3.90
N VAL A 18 3.10 1.32 4.48
CA VAL A 18 3.32 0.78 5.84
C VAL A 18 2.57 1.60 6.90
N ALA A 19 2.66 2.94 6.84
CA ALA A 19 1.97 3.80 7.79
C ALA A 19 0.45 3.72 7.66
N SER A 20 -0.07 3.55 6.44
CA SER A 20 -1.51 3.41 6.22
C SER A 20 -2.06 2.09 6.76
N LEU A 21 -1.34 0.98 6.62
CA LEU A 21 -1.67 -0.30 7.26
C LEU A 21 -1.69 -0.19 8.79
N LEU A 22 -0.66 0.43 9.38
CA LEU A 22 -0.62 0.67 10.82
C LEU A 22 -1.82 1.51 11.31
N SER A 23 -2.31 2.46 10.50
CA SER A 23 -3.47 3.30 10.86
C SER A 23 -4.77 2.53 10.97
N VAL A 24 -4.88 1.36 10.34
CA VAL A 24 -6.02 0.44 10.46
C VAL A 24 -5.73 -0.74 11.41
N GLY A 25 -4.60 -0.68 12.13
CA GLY A 25 -4.24 -1.66 13.17
C GLY A 25 -3.50 -2.89 12.65
N ILE A 26 -2.98 -2.85 11.43
CA ILE A 26 -2.25 -3.97 10.81
C ILE A 26 -0.74 -3.67 10.83
N ASP A 27 0.03 -4.48 11.54
CA ASP A 27 1.49 -4.49 11.48
C ASP A 27 1.92 -5.50 10.41
N ALA A 28 2.70 -5.08 9.44
CA ALA A 28 3.15 -5.94 8.34
C ALA A 28 4.18 -7.00 8.79
N ARG A 29 4.79 -6.83 9.93
CA ARG A 29 5.86 -7.72 10.44
C ARG A 29 5.37 -9.15 10.62
N GLY A 30 6.08 -10.09 9.97
CA GLY A 30 5.80 -11.51 10.04
C GLY A 30 4.59 -11.96 9.24
N ARG A 31 3.96 -11.06 8.47
CA ARG A 31 2.83 -11.35 7.59
C ARG A 31 3.28 -11.61 6.18
N THR A 32 2.52 -12.41 5.48
CA THR A 32 2.69 -12.66 4.04
C THR A 32 1.88 -11.63 3.24
N ALA A 33 2.55 -10.92 2.35
CA ALA A 33 1.95 -9.88 1.50
C ALA A 33 2.12 -10.19 0.02
N VAL A 34 1.05 -9.99 -0.78
CA VAL A 34 1.10 -10.03 -2.24
C VAL A 34 0.88 -8.63 -2.78
N VAL A 35 1.86 -8.14 -3.54
CA VAL A 35 1.80 -6.87 -4.26
C VAL A 35 1.51 -7.14 -5.73
N GLN A 36 0.33 -6.74 -6.19
CA GLN A 36 -0.08 -6.82 -7.58
C GLN A 36 0.45 -5.62 -8.36
N GLY A 37 1.34 -5.86 -9.31
CA GLY A 37 1.98 -4.86 -10.16
C GLY A 37 3.51 -4.98 -10.18
N THR A 38 4.15 -4.32 -11.17
CA THR A 38 5.61 -4.28 -11.34
C THR A 38 6.13 -2.87 -11.61
N GLY A 39 5.27 -1.86 -11.51
CA GLY A 39 5.60 -0.45 -11.68
C GLY A 39 6.32 0.17 -10.47
N GLY A 40 6.58 1.48 -10.55
CA GLY A 40 7.25 2.23 -9.47
C GLY A 40 6.54 2.12 -8.13
N ALA A 41 5.21 2.28 -8.12
CA ALA A 41 4.39 2.16 -6.91
C ALA A 41 4.47 0.74 -6.31
N ALA A 42 4.40 -0.30 -7.15
CA ALA A 42 4.54 -1.69 -6.70
C ALA A 42 5.91 -1.96 -6.06
N ARG A 43 6.98 -1.44 -6.66
CA ARG A 43 8.34 -1.55 -6.11
C ARG A 43 8.46 -0.82 -4.78
N GLY A 44 7.93 0.40 -4.69
CA GLY A 44 7.90 1.16 -3.43
C GLY A 44 7.14 0.42 -2.33
N ALA A 45 5.94 -0.07 -2.63
CA ALA A 45 5.14 -0.85 -1.70
C ALA A 45 5.85 -2.14 -1.24
N ALA A 46 6.43 -2.90 -2.19
CA ALA A 46 7.14 -4.14 -1.91
C ALA A 46 8.36 -3.90 -1.01
N VAL A 47 9.18 -2.89 -1.32
CA VAL A 47 10.33 -2.50 -0.48
C VAL A 47 9.86 -2.10 0.92
N GLY A 48 8.84 -1.26 1.02
CA GLY A 48 8.32 -0.81 2.32
C GLY A 48 7.86 -1.97 3.19
N LEU A 49 7.07 -2.88 2.63
CA LEU A 49 6.58 -4.07 3.33
C LEU A 49 7.72 -5.02 3.73
N HIS A 50 8.67 -5.27 2.83
CA HIS A 50 9.84 -6.10 3.09
C HIS A 50 10.69 -5.53 4.24
N LEU A 51 10.99 -4.23 4.21
CA LEU A 51 11.72 -3.55 5.29
C LEU A 51 10.94 -3.51 6.60
N ALA A 52 9.60 -3.52 6.56
CA ALA A 52 8.75 -3.65 7.73
C ALA A 52 8.73 -5.09 8.30
N GLY A 53 9.34 -6.06 7.62
CA GLY A 53 9.48 -7.45 8.04
C GLY A 53 8.37 -8.38 7.55
N ALA A 54 7.66 -8.03 6.48
CA ALA A 54 6.75 -8.91 5.79
C ALA A 54 7.49 -9.88 4.86
N GLU A 55 6.93 -11.07 4.65
CA GLU A 55 7.27 -11.95 3.53
C GLU A 55 6.50 -11.44 2.30
N VAL A 56 7.21 -10.92 1.30
CA VAL A 56 6.60 -10.22 0.17
C VAL A 56 6.73 -11.01 -1.11
N PHE A 57 5.64 -11.08 -1.87
CA PHE A 57 5.59 -11.64 -3.21
C PHE A 57 5.09 -10.60 -4.20
N LEU A 58 5.78 -10.46 -5.34
CA LEU A 58 5.29 -9.70 -6.49
C LEU A 58 4.47 -10.59 -7.41
N ARG A 59 3.35 -10.07 -7.91
CA ARG A 59 2.51 -10.69 -8.93
C ARG A 59 2.24 -9.69 -10.05
N GLY A 60 2.68 -9.99 -11.27
CA GLY A 60 2.51 -9.14 -12.44
C GLY A 60 1.85 -9.86 -13.59
N ARG A 61 1.56 -9.14 -14.69
CA ARG A 61 1.03 -9.72 -15.94
C ARG A 61 2.09 -10.45 -16.72
N ASP A 62 3.33 -9.97 -16.64
CA ASP A 62 4.50 -10.52 -17.30
C ASP A 62 5.38 -11.21 -16.26
N ALA A 63 5.53 -12.54 -16.40
CA ALA A 63 6.24 -13.36 -15.44
C ALA A 63 7.77 -13.09 -15.44
N GLU A 64 8.35 -12.74 -16.59
CA GLU A 64 9.78 -12.45 -16.69
C GLU A 64 10.12 -11.17 -15.97
N THR A 65 9.41 -10.07 -16.28
CA THR A 65 9.55 -8.79 -15.59
C THR A 65 9.30 -8.92 -14.09
N THR A 66 8.32 -9.74 -13.68
CA THR A 66 8.01 -9.98 -12.27
C THR A 66 9.18 -10.64 -11.56
N ARG A 67 9.79 -11.67 -12.16
CA ARG A 67 10.96 -12.36 -11.60
C ARG A 67 12.18 -11.46 -11.51
N GLU A 68 12.49 -10.70 -12.55
CA GLU A 68 13.62 -9.75 -12.56
C GLU A 68 13.53 -8.75 -11.41
N PHE A 69 12.34 -8.17 -11.18
CA PHE A 69 12.15 -7.22 -10.07
C PHE A 69 12.14 -7.88 -8.72
N ALA A 70 11.56 -9.07 -8.58
CA ALA A 70 11.57 -9.81 -7.33
C ALA A 70 13.01 -10.20 -6.92
N GLU A 71 13.83 -10.67 -7.87
CA GLU A 71 15.26 -10.97 -7.65
C GLU A 71 16.03 -9.70 -7.21
N MET A 72 15.81 -8.57 -7.90
CA MET A 72 16.45 -7.28 -7.54
C MET A 72 16.12 -6.83 -6.12
N LEU A 73 14.92 -7.11 -5.64
CA LEU A 73 14.41 -6.71 -4.33
C LEU A 73 14.59 -7.81 -3.26
N GLU A 74 15.14 -8.96 -3.64
CA GLU A 74 15.32 -10.13 -2.76
C GLU A 74 13.99 -10.64 -2.14
N ILE A 75 12.89 -10.62 -2.93
CA ILE A 75 11.54 -11.06 -2.53
C ILE A 75 11.01 -12.15 -3.46
N GLY A 76 9.83 -12.71 -3.14
CA GLY A 76 9.20 -13.74 -3.94
C GLY A 76 8.58 -13.22 -5.26
N ALA A 77 8.59 -14.06 -6.30
CA ALA A 77 7.85 -13.82 -7.55
C ALA A 77 6.74 -14.85 -7.71
N LEU A 78 5.59 -14.44 -8.18
CA LEU A 78 4.46 -15.30 -8.49
C LEU A 78 4.17 -15.29 -10.00
N GLU A 79 3.78 -16.45 -10.51
CA GLU A 79 3.21 -16.53 -11.85
C GLU A 79 1.87 -15.76 -11.89
N PRO A 80 1.46 -15.26 -13.08
CA PRO A 80 0.18 -14.58 -13.23
C PRO A 80 -0.99 -15.44 -12.70
N GLY A 81 -1.78 -14.86 -11.79
CA GLY A 81 -2.92 -15.54 -11.15
C GLY A 81 -2.57 -16.49 -9.99
N ALA A 82 -1.28 -16.74 -9.71
CA ALA A 82 -0.89 -17.53 -8.55
C ALA A 82 -1.07 -16.75 -7.25
N MET A 83 -1.37 -17.49 -6.17
CA MET A 83 -1.50 -16.96 -4.81
C MET A 83 -0.89 -17.96 -3.83
N PRO A 84 0.03 -17.58 -2.96
CA PRO A 84 0.54 -18.46 -1.93
C PRO A 84 -0.51 -18.72 -0.85
N ASP A 85 -0.36 -19.82 -0.11
CA ASP A 85 -1.20 -20.09 1.05
C ASP A 85 -0.92 -19.07 2.16
N GLY A 86 -1.96 -18.73 2.92
CA GLY A 86 -1.83 -17.91 4.13
C GLY A 86 -1.52 -16.43 3.86
N VAL A 87 -1.86 -15.88 2.69
CA VAL A 87 -1.69 -14.45 2.42
C VAL A 87 -2.59 -13.63 3.33
N GLU A 88 -1.98 -12.65 3.99
CA GLU A 88 -2.64 -11.79 4.97
C GLU A 88 -2.85 -10.37 4.44
N ILE A 89 -1.96 -9.88 3.56
CA ILE A 89 -2.02 -8.52 3.03
C ILE A 89 -2.05 -8.56 1.49
N LEU A 90 -3.07 -7.92 0.91
CA LEU A 90 -3.20 -7.74 -0.53
C LEU A 90 -2.99 -6.29 -0.90
N VAL A 91 -2.10 -6.00 -1.84
CA VAL A 91 -1.79 -4.64 -2.30
C VAL A 91 -2.02 -4.52 -3.79
N ASN A 92 -2.94 -3.67 -4.21
CA ASN A 92 -3.09 -3.26 -5.60
C ASN A 92 -2.20 -2.04 -5.89
N ALA A 93 -1.16 -2.26 -6.66
CA ALA A 93 -0.28 -1.21 -7.19
C ALA A 93 -0.30 -1.18 -8.73
N THR A 94 -1.44 -1.56 -9.31
CA THR A 94 -1.75 -1.46 -10.75
C THR A 94 -2.71 -0.31 -11.01
N PRO A 95 -2.93 0.10 -12.27
CA PRO A 95 -3.99 1.04 -12.63
C PRO A 95 -5.42 0.48 -12.55
N LEU A 96 -5.61 -0.84 -12.28
CA LEU A 96 -6.94 -1.44 -12.20
C LEU A 96 -7.75 -0.82 -11.05
N GLY A 97 -8.93 -0.34 -11.39
CA GLY A 97 -9.78 0.45 -10.50
C GLY A 97 -9.73 1.96 -10.78
N SER A 98 -8.90 2.43 -11.72
CA SER A 98 -8.90 3.84 -12.15
C SER A 98 -10.20 4.23 -12.86
N TRP A 99 -10.89 3.25 -13.45
CA TRP A 99 -12.20 3.42 -14.08
C TRP A 99 -13.25 2.58 -13.38
N PRO A 100 -14.52 3.04 -13.32
CA PRO A 100 -15.59 2.34 -12.59
C PRO A 100 -15.84 0.89 -13.03
N ASP A 101 -15.58 0.58 -14.32
CA ASP A 101 -15.81 -0.74 -14.91
C ASP A 101 -14.54 -1.61 -14.95
N ASP A 102 -13.45 -1.16 -14.35
CA ASP A 102 -12.23 -1.96 -14.28
C ASP A 102 -12.44 -3.23 -13.44
N PRO A 103 -11.85 -4.36 -13.86
CA PRO A 103 -11.88 -5.56 -13.04
C PRO A 103 -11.06 -5.36 -11.75
N THR A 104 -11.41 -6.09 -10.71
CA THR A 104 -10.61 -6.15 -9.49
C THR A 104 -9.32 -6.96 -9.72
N PRO A 105 -8.18 -6.54 -9.14
CA PRO A 105 -6.92 -7.27 -9.29
C PRO A 105 -6.85 -8.57 -8.48
N PHE A 106 -7.81 -8.78 -7.58
CA PHE A 106 -7.94 -9.95 -6.71
C PHE A 106 -9.35 -10.50 -6.78
N THR A 107 -9.51 -11.80 -6.60
CA THR A 107 -10.80 -12.47 -6.54
C THR A 107 -11.47 -12.23 -5.18
N ASP A 108 -12.80 -12.39 -5.11
CA ASP A 108 -13.55 -12.26 -3.86
C ASP A 108 -13.05 -13.24 -2.79
N ASP A 109 -12.64 -14.45 -3.20
CA ASP A 109 -12.07 -15.46 -2.30
C ASP A 109 -10.72 -15.06 -1.73
N GLU A 110 -9.84 -14.44 -2.54
CA GLU A 110 -8.56 -13.91 -2.09
C GLU A 110 -8.79 -12.77 -1.09
N ILE A 111 -9.70 -11.86 -1.41
CA ILE A 111 -10.05 -10.72 -0.56
C ILE A 111 -10.63 -11.20 0.79
N ALA A 112 -11.56 -12.15 0.76
CA ALA A 112 -12.23 -12.63 1.97
C ALA A 112 -11.29 -13.35 2.96
N ARG A 113 -10.15 -13.87 2.48
CA ARG A 113 -9.14 -14.54 3.33
C ARG A 113 -8.07 -13.59 3.85
N ALA A 114 -7.96 -12.39 3.31
CA ALA A 114 -6.96 -11.43 3.72
C ALA A 114 -7.30 -10.79 5.07
N GLU A 115 -6.30 -10.40 5.82
CA GLU A 115 -6.44 -9.57 7.03
C GLU A 115 -6.53 -8.07 6.69
N ALA A 116 -5.96 -7.66 5.56
CA ALA A 116 -6.05 -6.29 5.06
C ALA A 116 -5.89 -6.21 3.54
N VAL A 117 -6.52 -5.19 2.97
CA VAL A 117 -6.37 -4.80 1.56
C VAL A 117 -5.86 -3.37 1.49
N VAL A 118 -4.88 -3.12 0.61
CA VAL A 118 -4.39 -1.78 0.23
C VAL A 118 -4.67 -1.57 -1.24
N ASP A 119 -5.42 -0.54 -1.56
CA ASP A 119 -5.62 -0.11 -2.95
C ASP A 119 -4.90 1.22 -3.17
N MET A 120 -3.81 1.20 -3.95
CA MET A 120 -3.03 2.42 -4.22
C MET A 120 -3.63 3.29 -5.33
N VAL A 121 -4.76 2.89 -5.91
CA VAL A 121 -5.46 3.68 -6.93
C VAL A 121 -6.06 4.93 -6.30
N TYR A 122 -5.68 6.08 -6.83
CA TYR A 122 -6.27 7.36 -6.49
C TYR A 122 -7.37 7.69 -7.51
N ALA A 123 -8.61 7.55 -7.11
CA ALA A 123 -9.80 7.81 -7.93
C ALA A 123 -10.79 8.73 -7.20
N ASP A 124 -11.67 9.37 -7.95
CA ASP A 124 -12.78 10.19 -7.43
C ASP A 124 -14.03 9.35 -7.07
N HIS A 125 -13.95 8.06 -7.26
CA HIS A 125 -14.98 7.07 -6.93
C HIS A 125 -14.41 5.96 -6.04
N GLU A 126 -15.30 5.18 -5.43
CA GLU A 126 -14.92 3.96 -4.72
C GLU A 126 -14.57 2.87 -5.73
N THR A 127 -13.34 2.34 -5.67
CA THR A 127 -12.90 1.27 -6.57
C THR A 127 -13.60 -0.05 -6.27
N GLY A 128 -13.68 -0.94 -7.25
CA GLY A 128 -14.25 -2.28 -7.08
C GLY A 128 -13.55 -3.08 -5.96
N LEU A 129 -12.21 -2.94 -5.85
CA LEU A 129 -11.43 -3.60 -4.80
C LEU A 129 -11.79 -3.10 -3.40
N VAL A 130 -11.92 -1.78 -3.22
CA VAL A 130 -12.32 -1.18 -1.93
C VAL A 130 -13.74 -1.61 -1.56
N ALA A 131 -14.67 -1.62 -2.52
CA ALA A 131 -16.04 -2.07 -2.31
C ALA A 131 -16.11 -3.54 -1.90
N ALA A 132 -15.37 -4.43 -2.59
CA ALA A 132 -15.30 -5.86 -2.29
C ALA A 132 -14.70 -6.12 -0.89
N ALA A 133 -13.61 -5.46 -0.52
CA ALA A 133 -13.01 -5.58 0.81
C ALA A 133 -13.98 -5.14 1.92
N LYS A 134 -14.69 -4.04 1.74
CA LYS A 134 -15.73 -3.58 2.68
C LYS A 134 -16.87 -4.57 2.80
N ALA A 135 -17.34 -5.13 1.69
CA ALA A 135 -18.40 -6.13 1.68
C ALA A 135 -17.99 -7.42 2.42
N ALA A 136 -16.72 -7.82 2.29
CA ALA A 136 -16.14 -8.95 3.01
C ALA A 136 -15.83 -8.65 4.49
N GLY A 137 -15.95 -7.39 4.94
CA GLY A 137 -15.59 -6.97 6.30
C GLY A 137 -14.09 -6.92 6.57
N VAL A 138 -13.28 -6.90 5.50
CA VAL A 138 -11.81 -6.84 5.58
C VAL A 138 -11.36 -5.38 5.73
N PRO A 139 -10.47 -5.07 6.68
CA PRO A 139 -9.84 -3.77 6.78
C PRO A 139 -9.24 -3.32 5.44
N VAL A 140 -9.58 -2.12 5.01
CA VAL A 140 -9.12 -1.60 3.71
C VAL A 140 -8.52 -0.20 3.85
N VAL A 141 -7.41 0.01 3.19
CA VAL A 141 -6.73 1.28 2.98
C VAL A 141 -6.92 1.67 1.52
N ASP A 142 -7.46 2.84 1.25
CA ASP A 142 -7.62 3.34 -0.12
C ASP A 142 -6.45 4.27 -0.54
N GLY A 143 -6.42 4.63 -1.82
CA GLY A 143 -5.34 5.45 -2.39
C GLY A 143 -5.22 6.85 -1.76
N VAL A 144 -6.31 7.41 -1.23
CA VAL A 144 -6.26 8.69 -0.51
C VAL A 144 -5.56 8.54 0.83
N ASP A 145 -5.81 7.43 1.54
CA ASP A 145 -5.14 7.14 2.80
C ASP A 145 -3.62 6.96 2.56
N VAL A 146 -3.22 6.20 1.51
CA VAL A 146 -1.81 6.03 1.13
C VAL A 146 -1.17 7.37 0.77
N LEU A 147 -1.83 8.18 -0.09
CA LEU A 147 -1.36 9.49 -0.51
C LEU A 147 -1.14 10.44 0.68
N ALA A 148 -2.05 10.45 1.64
CA ALA A 148 -1.91 11.30 2.83
C ALA A 148 -0.70 10.88 3.68
N HIS A 149 -0.52 9.58 3.93
CA HIS A 149 0.62 9.08 4.70
C HIS A 149 1.95 9.30 3.99
N GLN A 150 2.01 9.07 2.67
CA GLN A 150 3.15 9.44 1.83
C GLN A 150 3.46 10.93 1.92
N GLY A 151 2.44 11.78 1.85
CA GLY A 151 2.57 13.22 1.99
C GLY A 151 3.12 13.65 3.37
N PHE A 152 2.80 12.95 4.45
CA PHE A 152 3.38 13.20 5.76
C PHE A 152 4.89 12.93 5.77
N ALA A 153 5.32 11.82 5.18
CA ALA A 153 6.74 11.48 5.05
C ALA A 153 7.48 12.51 4.20
N GLN A 154 6.92 12.92 3.05
CA GLN A 154 7.48 13.96 2.18
C GLN A 154 7.63 15.29 2.92
N PHE A 155 6.59 15.74 3.63
CA PHE A 155 6.64 16.99 4.38
C PHE A 155 7.79 16.96 5.39
N ALA A 156 7.91 15.88 6.17
CA ALA A 156 9.00 15.73 7.13
C ALA A 156 10.38 15.72 6.47
N ALA A 157 10.53 15.01 5.34
CA ALA A 157 11.78 14.93 4.59
C ALA A 157 12.24 16.29 4.04
N PHE A 158 11.30 17.12 3.53
CA PHE A 158 11.63 18.43 2.96
C PHE A 158 11.81 19.53 4.00
N THR A 159 11.06 19.49 5.09
CA THR A 159 11.02 20.61 6.07
C THR A 159 11.76 20.32 7.35
N THR A 160 12.10 19.06 7.63
CA THR A 160 12.59 18.57 8.94
C THR A 160 11.63 18.88 10.12
N GLN A 161 10.35 19.18 9.80
CA GLN A 161 9.31 19.49 10.78
C GLN A 161 8.26 18.38 10.84
N LEU A 162 7.52 18.32 11.94
CA LEU A 162 6.38 17.43 12.04
C LEU A 162 5.27 17.85 11.04
N PRO A 163 4.71 16.92 10.27
CA PRO A 163 3.67 17.22 9.30
C PRO A 163 2.40 17.74 10.02
N PRO A 164 1.75 18.78 9.48
CA PRO A 164 0.47 19.25 10.00
C PRO A 164 -0.66 18.30 9.56
N LYS A 165 -0.65 17.08 10.08
CA LYS A 165 -1.52 15.96 9.66
C LYS A 165 -2.99 16.37 9.55
N GLN A 166 -3.53 17.13 10.52
CA GLN A 166 -4.92 17.56 10.50
C GLN A 166 -5.25 18.42 9.25
N ALA A 167 -4.37 19.37 8.90
CA ALA A 167 -4.57 20.22 7.74
C ALA A 167 -4.42 19.42 6.44
N MET A 168 -3.47 18.49 6.40
CA MET A 168 -3.25 17.63 5.24
C MET A 168 -4.42 16.66 5.02
N TRP A 169 -4.97 16.05 6.09
CA TRP A 169 -6.20 15.25 6.00
C TRP A 169 -7.40 16.07 5.50
N ALA A 170 -7.57 17.28 6.01
CA ALA A 170 -8.64 18.15 5.55
C ALA A 170 -8.49 18.52 4.06
N ALA A 171 -7.26 18.71 3.58
CA ALA A 171 -6.98 19.02 2.17
C ALA A 171 -7.36 17.89 1.22
N VAL A 172 -7.30 16.63 1.66
CA VAL A 172 -7.74 15.46 0.86
C VAL A 172 -9.20 15.06 1.15
N GLY A 173 -9.99 15.94 1.78
CA GLY A 173 -11.41 15.70 2.04
C GLY A 173 -11.72 14.66 3.13
N ARG A 174 -10.75 14.36 4.01
CA ARG A 174 -10.91 13.39 5.10
C ARG A 174 -10.96 14.10 6.46
N SER A 175 -11.85 13.68 7.35
CA SER A 175 -11.88 14.15 8.72
C SER A 175 -11.27 13.12 9.70
N ARG A 176 -10.71 13.60 10.79
CA ARG A 176 -9.90 12.91 11.82
C ARG A 176 -10.47 11.62 12.45
N SER A 177 -11.60 11.12 12.04
CA SER A 177 -12.35 10.10 12.79
C SER A 177 -11.70 8.69 12.85
N ARG A 178 -10.62 8.42 12.12
CA ARG A 178 -9.97 7.09 12.12
C ARG A 178 -8.75 6.98 13.05
N GLU A 179 -7.90 7.99 13.16
CA GLU A 179 -6.67 7.90 14.01
C GLU A 179 -6.96 7.86 15.53
N SER A 180 -8.08 8.46 15.98
CA SER A 180 -8.40 8.51 17.42
C SER A 180 -8.86 7.18 18.03
N ARG A 181 -9.16 6.15 17.22
CA ARG A 181 -9.59 4.84 17.74
C ARG A 181 -8.43 3.92 18.15
N VAL A 182 -7.22 4.15 17.67
CA VAL A 182 -6.06 3.32 17.99
C VAL A 182 -5.35 3.83 19.24
N GLU A 183 -5.31 5.15 19.45
CA GLU A 183 -4.67 5.76 20.64
C GLU A 183 -5.47 5.55 21.94
N SER A 184 -6.79 5.29 21.87
CA SER A 184 -7.64 5.08 23.06
C SER A 184 -7.65 3.62 23.58
N ARG A 185 -6.85 2.73 23.02
CA ARG A 185 -6.74 1.31 23.43
C ARG A 185 -5.39 0.91 24.00
N LYS A 186 -4.55 1.90 24.41
CA LYS A 186 -3.30 1.66 25.15
C LYS A 186 -3.46 2.01 26.61
#